data_04334f804f218f88d294f1cdec4de643
#
_entry.id   04334f804f218f88d294f1cdec4de643
#
_cell.length_a   1.000
_cell.length_b   1.000
_cell.length_c   1.000
_cell.angle_alpha   90.00
_cell.angle_beta   90.00
_cell.angle_gamma   90.00
#
_symmetry.space_group_name_H-M   'P 1'
#
loop_
_entity.id
_entity.type
_entity.pdbx_description
1 polymer ?
#
loop_
_entity_poly.entity_id
_entity_poly.type
_entity_poly.pdbx_seq_one_letter_code
_entity_poly.pdbx_strand_id
1 'polypeptide(L)'
;GLILPQAVLDVPRFGCINIHASLLPRWRGAAPVQRAILAGDTQTGVSIMQMDAGLDSGPVLMSAVVPIAGDDNASVLHDRLAATGARLVIDVLAQLPLTAQPQPEGGITYAAKIDKREAALNWRLPAEQLARQVRAFDPVPGATCVIEGKLLKVWRAQTAAGEGRPGTVLAADRSGVVVACGEGALRLTELQKAGGKRLPAALFLAGTRILPGIRCLTGTA
;
A
#
# COMPACT_ATOMS: atom_id res chain seq x y z
N GLY A 1 0.65 -7.99 15.17
CA GLY A 1 1.88 -8.52 15.75
C GLY A 1 1.86 -8.39 17.26
N LEU A 2 2.61 -9.25 17.94
CA LEU A 2 2.85 -9.16 19.37
C LEU A 2 4.26 -8.57 19.59
N ILE A 3 4.39 -7.72 20.58
CA ILE A 3 5.70 -7.30 21.07
C ILE A 3 6.23 -8.44 21.94
N LEU A 4 7.40 -8.96 21.61
CA LEU A 4 8.04 -10.01 22.39
C LEU A 4 8.68 -9.42 23.65
N PRO A 5 8.41 -10.00 24.84
CA PRO A 5 9.11 -9.59 26.07
C PRO A 5 10.60 -9.88 25.97
N GLN A 6 11.45 -9.09 26.69
CA GLN A 6 12.89 -9.27 26.70
C GLN A 6 13.30 -10.72 27.05
N ALA A 7 12.61 -11.34 28.01
CA ALA A 7 12.86 -12.74 28.41
C ALA A 7 12.71 -13.75 27.26
N VAL A 8 11.89 -13.45 26.24
CA VAL A 8 11.76 -14.28 25.03
C VAL A 8 12.86 -13.95 24.01
N LEU A 9 13.22 -12.69 23.89
CA LEU A 9 14.28 -12.25 22.98
C LEU A 9 15.65 -12.84 23.36
N ASP A 10 15.89 -13.07 24.65
CA ASP A 10 17.14 -13.59 25.20
C ASP A 10 17.28 -15.13 25.13
N VAL A 11 16.20 -15.87 24.80
CA VAL A 11 16.23 -17.35 24.77
C VAL A 11 17.10 -17.93 23.65
N PRO A 12 17.03 -17.45 22.38
CA PRO A 12 17.79 -18.07 21.30
C PRO A 12 19.28 -17.69 21.38
N ARG A 13 20.15 -18.68 21.14
CA ARG A 13 21.62 -18.49 21.18
C ARG A 13 22.12 -17.33 20.31
N PHE A 14 21.48 -17.07 19.18
CA PHE A 14 21.85 -15.99 18.24
C PHE A 14 20.82 -14.83 18.24
N GLY A 15 19.99 -14.74 19.29
CA GLY A 15 18.91 -13.75 19.35
C GLY A 15 17.73 -14.10 18.45
N CYS A 16 16.68 -13.31 18.52
CA CYS A 16 15.52 -13.42 17.65
C CYS A 16 15.77 -12.65 16.34
N ILE A 17 15.40 -13.25 15.21
CA ILE A 17 15.54 -12.67 13.88
C ILE A 17 14.17 -12.37 13.30
N ASN A 18 14.00 -11.21 12.68
CA ASN A 18 12.79 -10.78 11.99
C ASN A 18 13.05 -10.54 10.51
N ILE A 19 12.08 -10.91 9.67
CA ILE A 19 12.03 -10.56 8.25
C ILE A 19 11.16 -9.32 8.12
N HIS A 20 11.77 -8.15 7.93
CA HIS A 20 11.05 -6.89 7.83
C HIS A 20 10.92 -6.45 6.38
N ALA A 21 9.70 -6.11 5.95
CA ALA A 21 9.38 -5.82 4.55
C ALA A 21 9.68 -4.36 4.17
N SER A 22 10.86 -3.86 4.55
CA SER A 22 11.39 -2.58 4.08
C SER A 22 12.92 -2.55 4.15
N LEU A 23 13.52 -1.53 3.57
CA LEU A 23 14.93 -1.18 3.78
C LEU A 23 15.03 -0.30 5.03
N LEU A 24 15.32 -0.92 6.18
CA LEU A 24 15.50 -0.20 7.45
C LEU A 24 16.66 0.80 7.36
N PRO A 25 16.53 1.97 7.98
CA PRO A 25 15.56 2.37 9.01
C PRO A 25 14.25 2.95 8.48
N ARG A 26 14.03 2.92 7.15
CA ARG A 26 12.77 3.41 6.56
C ARG A 26 11.65 2.40 6.79
N TRP A 27 10.47 2.91 7.16
CA TRP A 27 9.23 2.16 7.33
C TRP A 27 9.27 1.12 8.46
N ARG A 28 9.83 1.47 9.64
CA ARG A 28 9.63 0.67 10.87
C ARG A 28 8.14 0.56 11.19
N GLY A 29 7.64 -0.62 11.56
CA GLY A 29 6.27 -0.82 12.01
C GLY A 29 5.41 -1.71 11.12
N ALA A 30 4.07 -1.56 11.21
CA ALA A 30 3.12 -2.60 10.85
C ALA A 30 2.75 -2.70 9.34
N ALA A 31 2.93 -1.63 8.56
CA ALA A 31 2.44 -1.57 7.18
C ALA A 31 3.47 -1.02 6.17
N PRO A 32 4.73 -1.50 6.16
CA PRO A 32 5.79 -0.94 5.32
C PRO A 32 5.45 -1.00 3.83
N VAL A 33 4.82 -2.07 3.35
CA VAL A 33 4.46 -2.27 1.94
C VAL A 33 3.50 -1.18 1.46
N GLN A 34 2.40 -0.98 2.20
CA GLN A 34 1.39 0.03 1.86
C GLN A 34 1.96 1.44 1.94
N ARG A 35 2.74 1.73 3.00
CA ARG A 35 3.31 3.06 3.21
C ARG A 35 4.34 3.44 2.13
N ALA A 36 5.13 2.49 1.65
CA ALA A 36 6.05 2.70 0.54
C ALA A 36 5.30 3.08 -0.76
N ILE A 37 4.22 2.36 -1.10
CA ILE A 37 3.40 2.69 -2.28
C ILE A 37 2.71 4.05 -2.12
N LEU A 38 2.12 4.33 -0.96
CA LEU A 38 1.46 5.61 -0.67
C LEU A 38 2.42 6.80 -0.79
N ALA A 39 3.65 6.65 -0.32
CA ALA A 39 4.68 7.67 -0.40
C ALA A 39 5.18 7.89 -1.84
N GLY A 40 4.97 6.94 -2.75
CA GLY A 40 5.50 6.98 -4.10
C GLY A 40 6.97 6.57 -4.18
N ASP A 41 7.42 5.73 -3.26
CA ASP A 41 8.76 5.17 -3.32
C ASP A 41 8.93 4.36 -4.60
N THR A 42 10.08 4.50 -5.26
CA THR A 42 10.42 3.73 -6.47
C THR A 42 11.10 2.42 -6.17
N GLN A 43 11.53 2.23 -4.92
CA GLN A 43 12.12 1.01 -4.41
C GLN A 43 11.81 0.82 -2.93
N THR A 44 11.79 -0.42 -2.51
CA THR A 44 11.74 -0.88 -1.12
C THR A 44 12.67 -2.08 -0.98
N GLY A 45 12.43 -2.96 -0.04
CA GLY A 45 13.23 -4.17 0.10
C GLY A 45 12.83 -4.99 1.29
N VAL A 46 13.72 -5.91 1.64
CA VAL A 46 13.62 -6.72 2.85
C VAL A 46 14.87 -6.52 3.67
N SER A 47 14.73 -6.36 4.97
CA SER A 47 15.81 -6.38 5.95
C SER A 47 15.63 -7.58 6.89
N ILE A 48 16.65 -8.43 6.97
CA ILE A 48 16.75 -9.43 8.03
C ILE A 48 17.48 -8.76 9.19
N MET A 49 16.80 -8.64 10.33
CA MET A 49 17.30 -7.89 11.48
C MET A 49 17.26 -8.71 12.76
N GLN A 50 18.12 -8.42 13.70
CA GLN A 50 17.97 -8.88 15.08
C GLN A 50 16.87 -8.07 15.76
N MET A 51 16.04 -8.75 16.53
CA MET A 51 14.99 -8.07 17.29
C MET A 51 15.56 -7.54 18.60
N ASP A 52 15.11 -6.34 18.95
CA ASP A 52 15.31 -5.71 20.26
C ASP A 52 13.93 -5.37 20.87
N ALA A 53 13.93 -4.69 22.01
CA ALA A 53 12.70 -4.25 22.68
C ALA A 53 11.99 -3.09 21.95
N GLY A 54 12.64 -2.47 20.97
CA GLY A 54 12.09 -1.35 20.21
C GLY A 54 11.26 -1.80 19.00
N LEU A 55 10.61 -0.86 18.36
CA LEU A 55 9.83 -1.11 17.16
C LEU A 55 10.76 -1.14 15.93
N ASP A 56 11.15 -2.34 15.49
CA ASP A 56 12.00 -2.59 14.34
C ASP A 56 13.30 -1.75 14.33
N SER A 57 13.87 -1.53 15.54
CA SER A 57 15.06 -0.71 15.76
C SER A 57 16.37 -1.50 15.81
N GLY A 58 16.29 -2.81 15.95
CA GLY A 58 17.46 -3.67 16.07
C GLY A 58 18.38 -3.66 14.85
N PRO A 59 19.63 -4.10 15.01
CA PRO A 59 20.63 -4.06 13.94
C PRO A 59 20.30 -5.02 12.80
N VAL A 60 20.69 -4.65 11.58
CA VAL A 60 20.42 -5.39 10.35
C VAL A 60 21.55 -6.39 10.07
N LEU A 61 21.17 -7.64 9.81
CA LEU A 61 22.08 -8.72 9.41
C LEU A 61 22.33 -8.73 7.91
N MET A 62 21.26 -8.54 7.12
CA MET A 62 21.31 -8.55 5.66
C MET A 62 20.10 -7.82 5.08
N SER A 63 20.24 -7.20 3.92
CA SER A 63 19.10 -6.58 3.21
C SER A 63 19.19 -6.80 1.71
N ALA A 64 18.02 -6.76 1.05
CA ALA A 64 17.90 -6.83 -0.40
C ALA A 64 16.93 -5.78 -0.91
N VAL A 65 17.33 -5.07 -1.96
CA VAL A 65 16.50 -4.05 -2.62
C VAL A 65 15.49 -4.72 -3.56
N VAL A 66 14.27 -4.20 -3.57
CA VAL A 66 13.18 -4.62 -4.47
C VAL A 66 12.60 -3.38 -5.12
N PRO A 67 12.59 -3.28 -6.46
CA PRO A 67 11.96 -2.16 -7.16
C PRO A 67 10.43 -2.20 -7.01
N ILE A 68 9.81 -1.02 -6.99
CA ILE A 68 8.35 -0.84 -7.02
C ILE A 68 7.98 -0.36 -8.42
N ALA A 69 7.28 -1.20 -9.19
CA ALA A 69 6.79 -0.83 -10.51
C ALA A 69 5.59 0.14 -10.41
N GLY A 70 5.38 0.95 -11.45
CA GLY A 70 4.34 1.97 -11.46
C GLY A 70 2.91 1.44 -11.32
N ASP A 71 2.68 0.16 -11.63
CA ASP A 71 1.41 -0.55 -11.54
C ASP A 71 1.34 -1.59 -10.41
N ASP A 72 2.41 -1.75 -9.63
CA ASP A 72 2.40 -2.64 -8.48
C ASP A 72 1.33 -2.22 -7.47
N ASN A 73 0.49 -3.16 -7.05
CA ASN A 73 -0.37 -3.03 -5.88
C ASN A 73 0.29 -3.68 -4.64
N ALA A 74 -0.33 -3.51 -3.47
CA ALA A 74 0.22 -4.05 -2.24
C ALA A 74 0.34 -5.59 -2.25
N SER A 75 -0.56 -6.31 -2.92
CA SER A 75 -0.49 -7.78 -3.03
C SER A 75 0.72 -8.23 -3.84
N VAL A 76 0.91 -7.68 -5.04
CA VAL A 76 2.03 -8.04 -5.92
C VAL A 76 3.36 -7.72 -5.27
N LEU A 77 3.48 -6.53 -4.67
CA LEU A 77 4.69 -6.13 -3.97
C LEU A 77 4.97 -7.01 -2.74
N HIS A 78 3.93 -7.33 -1.96
CA HIS A 78 4.02 -8.24 -0.81
C HIS A 78 4.57 -9.62 -1.21
N ASP A 79 4.03 -10.22 -2.28
CA ASP A 79 4.45 -11.55 -2.74
C ASP A 79 5.92 -11.56 -3.19
N ARG A 80 6.35 -10.48 -3.88
CA ARG A 80 7.75 -10.29 -4.29
C ARG A 80 8.68 -10.13 -3.08
N LEU A 81 8.27 -9.35 -2.07
CA LEU A 81 9.02 -9.18 -0.82
C LEU A 81 9.06 -10.47 0.00
N ALA A 82 7.97 -11.22 0.07
CA ALA A 82 7.90 -12.50 0.76
C ALA A 82 8.87 -13.53 0.15
N ALA A 83 8.89 -13.65 -1.19
CA ALA A 83 9.83 -14.53 -1.88
C ALA A 83 11.29 -14.11 -1.67
N THR A 84 11.57 -12.80 -1.64
CA THR A 84 12.90 -12.26 -1.38
C THR A 84 13.33 -12.52 0.05
N GLY A 85 12.44 -12.27 1.02
CA GLY A 85 12.70 -12.48 2.44
C GLY A 85 12.94 -13.93 2.80
N ALA A 86 12.18 -14.85 2.19
CA ALA A 86 12.36 -16.30 2.38
C ALA A 86 13.75 -16.79 1.95
N ARG A 87 14.26 -16.28 0.84
CA ARG A 87 15.65 -16.60 0.41
C ARG A 87 16.67 -15.96 1.33
N LEU A 88 16.52 -14.68 1.62
CA LEU A 88 17.48 -13.91 2.39
C LEU A 88 17.64 -14.44 3.83
N VAL A 89 16.56 -14.89 4.47
CA VAL A 89 16.65 -15.46 5.81
C VAL A 89 17.40 -16.80 5.83
N ILE A 90 17.25 -17.62 4.77
CA ILE A 90 18.03 -18.87 4.65
C ILE A 90 19.54 -18.56 4.54
N ASP A 91 19.89 -17.56 3.72
CA ASP A 91 21.28 -17.12 3.57
C ASP A 91 21.86 -16.61 4.89
N VAL A 92 21.08 -15.85 5.66
CA VAL A 92 21.47 -15.39 7.01
C VAL A 92 21.68 -16.57 7.96
N LEU A 93 20.73 -17.52 8.01
CA LEU A 93 20.80 -18.66 8.92
C LEU A 93 22.01 -19.56 8.62
N ALA A 94 22.35 -19.73 7.34
CA ALA A 94 23.52 -20.52 6.94
C ALA A 94 24.86 -19.89 7.31
N GLN A 95 24.89 -18.58 7.56
CA GLN A 95 26.11 -17.82 7.85
C GLN A 95 26.25 -17.42 9.33
N LEU A 96 25.30 -17.78 10.20
CA LEU A 96 25.38 -17.46 11.63
C LEU A 96 26.60 -18.10 12.29
N PRO A 97 27.30 -17.36 13.21
CA PRO A 97 27.01 -15.99 13.64
C PRO A 97 27.46 -14.92 12.64
N LEU A 98 26.59 -13.96 12.34
CA LEU A 98 26.87 -12.78 11.50
C LEU A 98 27.02 -11.53 12.37
N THR A 99 27.89 -10.61 11.95
CA THR A 99 27.96 -9.28 12.55
C THR A 99 26.83 -8.42 12.06
N ALA A 100 25.87 -8.13 12.94
CA ALA A 100 24.77 -7.23 12.64
C ALA A 100 25.24 -5.78 12.60
N GLN A 101 24.75 -5.00 11.65
CA GLN A 101 25.08 -3.60 11.47
C GLN A 101 24.00 -2.72 12.12
N PRO A 102 24.37 -1.79 13.03
CA PRO A 102 23.42 -0.83 13.59
C PRO A 102 22.70 -0.07 12.46
N GLN A 103 21.42 0.19 12.65
CA GLN A 103 20.71 1.04 11.71
C GLN A 103 21.22 2.49 11.81
N PRO A 104 21.33 3.21 10.68
CA PRO A 104 21.73 4.61 10.70
C PRO A 104 20.69 5.46 11.48
N GLU A 105 21.16 6.51 12.14
CA GLU A 105 20.29 7.45 12.88
C GLU A 105 19.43 8.31 11.95
N GLY A 106 19.89 8.57 10.74
CA GLY A 106 19.15 9.33 9.72
C GLY A 106 18.20 8.47 8.89
N GLY A 107 17.14 9.08 8.39
CA GLY A 107 16.19 8.41 7.47
C GLY A 107 15.16 7.51 8.15
N ILE A 108 15.04 7.54 9.46
CA ILE A 108 14.03 6.79 10.21
C ILE A 108 12.64 7.30 9.83
N THR A 109 11.78 6.38 9.39
CA THR A 109 10.35 6.64 9.17
C THR A 109 9.52 5.50 9.71
N TYR A 110 8.24 5.79 9.99
CA TYR A 110 7.34 4.82 10.60
C TYR A 110 6.18 4.45 9.68
N ALA A 111 5.88 3.16 9.62
CA ALA A 111 4.79 2.56 8.87
C ALA A 111 3.64 2.20 9.81
N ALA A 112 2.87 3.21 10.24
CA ALA A 112 1.69 2.98 11.06
C ALA A 112 0.72 2.03 10.36
N LYS A 113 0.04 1.18 11.16
CA LYS A 113 -1.03 0.28 10.69
C LYS A 113 -2.06 1.07 9.89
N ILE A 114 -2.51 0.50 8.77
CA ILE A 114 -3.55 1.11 7.93
C ILE A 114 -4.88 1.11 8.68
N ASP A 115 -5.46 2.30 8.85
CA ASP A 115 -6.81 2.47 9.37
C ASP A 115 -7.83 2.33 8.23
N LYS A 116 -8.96 1.68 8.47
CA LYS A 116 -10.03 1.53 7.48
C LYS A 116 -10.56 2.88 6.99
N ARG A 117 -10.49 3.92 7.81
CA ARG A 117 -10.88 5.29 7.44
C ARG A 117 -10.00 5.89 6.36
N GLU A 118 -8.75 5.43 6.24
CA GLU A 118 -7.85 5.85 5.17
C GLU A 118 -8.31 5.35 3.77
N ALA A 119 -9.23 4.37 3.71
CA ALA A 119 -9.73 3.82 2.45
C ALA A 119 -10.52 4.83 1.60
N ALA A 120 -11.08 5.84 2.23
CA ALA A 120 -11.92 6.85 1.56
C ALA A 120 -11.08 7.77 0.66
N LEU A 121 -11.41 7.80 -0.64
CA LEU A 121 -10.74 8.68 -1.59
C LEU A 121 -11.14 10.15 -1.34
N ASN A 122 -10.16 10.98 -0.99
CA ASN A 122 -10.34 12.40 -0.87
C ASN A 122 -10.04 13.10 -2.20
N TRP A 123 -11.07 13.39 -2.97
CA TRP A 123 -10.95 13.95 -4.33
C TRP A 123 -10.23 15.31 -4.41
N ARG A 124 -9.98 15.99 -3.27
CA ARG A 124 -9.20 17.23 -3.22
C ARG A 124 -7.70 17.01 -3.37
N LEU A 125 -7.23 15.76 -3.26
CA LEU A 125 -5.83 15.39 -3.45
C LEU A 125 -5.50 15.26 -4.94
N PRO A 126 -4.21 15.32 -5.33
CA PRO A 126 -3.77 15.05 -6.69
C PRO A 126 -4.15 13.63 -7.16
N ALA A 127 -4.48 13.50 -8.44
CA ALA A 127 -4.84 12.21 -9.04
C ALA A 127 -3.76 11.13 -8.85
N GLU A 128 -2.49 11.52 -8.92
CA GLU A 128 -1.36 10.62 -8.71
C GLU A 128 -1.35 10.03 -7.29
N GLN A 129 -1.61 10.86 -6.28
CA GLN A 129 -1.69 10.40 -4.89
C GLN A 129 -2.86 9.44 -4.69
N LEU A 130 -4.01 9.71 -5.30
CA LEU A 130 -5.17 8.82 -5.26
C LEU A 130 -4.93 7.51 -6.01
N ALA A 131 -4.22 7.53 -7.13
CA ALA A 131 -3.82 6.32 -7.84
C ALA A 131 -2.91 5.43 -6.97
N ARG A 132 -1.94 6.04 -6.26
CA ARG A 132 -1.12 5.32 -5.27
C ARG A 132 -1.96 4.74 -4.14
N GLN A 133 -2.94 5.49 -3.62
CA GLN A 133 -3.84 5.03 -2.57
C GLN A 133 -4.66 3.80 -3.01
N VAL A 134 -5.19 3.81 -4.23
CA VAL A 134 -5.91 2.65 -4.79
C VAL A 134 -5.00 1.42 -4.83
N ARG A 135 -3.77 1.56 -5.31
CA ARG A 135 -2.81 0.45 -5.39
C ARG A 135 -2.34 -0.04 -4.02
N ALA A 136 -2.06 0.88 -3.10
CA ALA A 136 -1.62 0.55 -1.74
C ALA A 136 -2.67 -0.21 -0.94
N PHE A 137 -3.95 0.00 -1.23
CA PHE A 137 -5.06 -0.61 -0.50
C PHE A 137 -5.69 -1.82 -1.20
N ASP A 138 -5.18 -2.25 -2.33
CA ASP A 138 -5.57 -3.51 -2.97
C ASP A 138 -4.68 -4.66 -2.46
N PRO A 139 -5.20 -5.69 -1.78
CA PRO A 139 -6.63 -6.03 -1.60
C PRO A 139 -7.26 -5.50 -0.31
N VAL A 140 -6.52 -4.94 0.63
CA VAL A 140 -7.05 -4.56 1.95
C VAL A 140 -6.54 -3.18 2.36
N PRO A 141 -7.42 -2.25 2.75
CA PRO A 141 -8.88 -2.37 2.95
C PRO A 141 -9.73 -2.23 1.67
N GLY A 142 -9.13 -1.87 0.54
CA GLY A 142 -9.79 -1.46 -0.69
C GLY A 142 -10.20 0.02 -0.65
N ALA A 143 -9.72 0.83 -1.61
CA ALA A 143 -10.11 2.23 -1.71
C ALA A 143 -11.62 2.38 -1.95
N THR A 144 -12.24 3.43 -1.38
CA THR A 144 -13.69 3.62 -1.43
C THR A 144 -14.10 5.01 -1.88
N CYS A 145 -15.25 5.11 -2.55
CA CYS A 145 -15.94 6.36 -2.85
C CYS A 145 -17.46 6.15 -2.84
N VAL A 146 -18.22 7.24 -2.83
CA VAL A 146 -19.69 7.19 -2.91
C VAL A 146 -20.14 7.88 -4.18
N ILE A 147 -20.89 7.17 -5.03
CA ILE A 147 -21.55 7.72 -6.22
C ILE A 147 -23.04 7.46 -6.08
N GLU A 148 -23.87 8.53 -6.21
CA GLU A 148 -25.33 8.47 -6.06
C GLU A 148 -25.79 7.76 -4.77
N GLY A 149 -25.12 8.06 -3.64
CA GLY A 149 -25.43 7.48 -2.34
C GLY A 149 -25.01 6.00 -2.18
N LYS A 150 -24.35 5.40 -3.17
CA LYS A 150 -23.89 4.01 -3.11
C LYS A 150 -22.38 3.96 -2.87
N LEU A 151 -21.99 3.22 -1.83
CA LEU A 151 -20.58 2.96 -1.55
C LEU A 151 -20.02 1.99 -2.60
N LEU A 152 -18.93 2.39 -3.22
CA LEU A 152 -18.19 1.61 -4.20
C LEU A 152 -16.77 1.38 -3.71
N LYS A 153 -16.22 0.20 -3.95
CA LYS A 153 -14.78 -0.05 -3.89
C LYS A 153 -14.16 0.20 -5.25
N VAL A 154 -12.98 0.83 -5.22
CA VAL A 154 -12.13 1.09 -6.38
C VAL A 154 -10.89 0.23 -6.26
N TRP A 155 -10.70 -0.69 -7.20
CA TRP A 155 -9.63 -1.67 -7.17
C TRP A 155 -8.47 -1.32 -8.12
N ARG A 156 -8.81 -0.67 -9.23
CA ARG A 156 -7.81 -0.15 -10.17
C ARG A 156 -8.19 1.25 -10.63
N ALA A 157 -7.20 2.11 -10.73
CA ALA A 157 -7.34 3.46 -11.25
C ALA A 157 -6.03 3.91 -11.90
N GLN A 158 -6.15 4.85 -12.82
CA GLN A 158 -5.03 5.46 -13.53
C GLN A 158 -5.22 6.97 -13.56
N THR A 159 -4.14 7.73 -13.55
CA THR A 159 -4.21 9.17 -13.81
C THR A 159 -4.74 9.42 -15.21
N ALA A 160 -5.50 10.49 -15.37
CA ALA A 160 -6.07 10.90 -16.64
C ALA A 160 -6.01 12.43 -16.77
N ALA A 161 -6.04 12.92 -18.00
CA ALA A 161 -6.27 14.33 -18.25
C ALA A 161 -7.72 14.70 -17.91
N GLY A 162 -7.91 15.89 -17.36
CA GLY A 162 -9.21 16.43 -17.04
C GLY A 162 -9.13 17.46 -15.91
N GLU A 163 -9.95 18.47 -15.99
CA GLU A 163 -10.07 19.54 -15.02
C GLU A 163 -11.52 19.73 -14.61
N GLY A 164 -11.76 20.10 -13.37
CA GLY A 164 -13.09 20.35 -12.86
C GLY A 164 -13.11 20.45 -11.34
N ARG A 165 -14.29 20.70 -10.79
CA ARG A 165 -14.45 20.68 -9.33
C ARG A 165 -14.14 19.29 -8.80
N PRO A 166 -13.22 19.13 -7.81
CA PRO A 166 -12.85 17.83 -7.25
C PRO A 166 -14.07 16.96 -6.90
N GLY A 167 -14.06 15.69 -7.32
CA GLY A 167 -15.16 14.74 -7.16
C GLY A 167 -16.27 14.83 -8.21
N THR A 168 -16.13 15.67 -9.25
CA THR A 168 -17.09 15.66 -10.37
C THR A 168 -16.73 14.57 -11.37
N VAL A 169 -17.68 13.74 -11.75
CA VAL A 169 -17.52 12.80 -12.86
C VAL A 169 -17.43 13.57 -14.17
N LEU A 170 -16.30 13.49 -14.85
CA LEU A 170 -16.04 14.16 -16.13
C LEU A 170 -16.51 13.32 -17.32
N ALA A 171 -16.32 12.00 -17.23
CA ALA A 171 -16.72 11.04 -18.25
C ALA A 171 -17.01 9.68 -17.61
N ALA A 172 -17.86 8.89 -18.23
CA ALA A 172 -18.11 7.50 -17.89
C ALA A 172 -18.37 6.70 -19.17
N ASP A 173 -17.41 5.87 -19.54
CA ASP A 173 -17.44 5.06 -20.74
C ASP A 173 -16.82 3.67 -20.50
N ARG A 174 -16.72 2.85 -21.54
CA ARG A 174 -16.15 1.49 -21.43
C ARG A 174 -14.71 1.47 -20.87
N SER A 175 -13.97 2.57 -20.99
CA SER A 175 -12.59 2.67 -20.49
C SER A 175 -12.51 3.04 -19.00
N GLY A 176 -13.60 3.53 -18.41
CA GLY A 176 -13.65 3.87 -17.00
C GLY A 176 -14.54 5.04 -16.65
N VAL A 177 -14.59 5.35 -15.35
CA VAL A 177 -15.23 6.54 -14.81
C VAL A 177 -14.13 7.55 -14.49
N VAL A 178 -14.11 8.68 -15.17
CA VAL A 178 -13.12 9.75 -14.95
C VAL A 178 -13.69 10.75 -13.95
N VAL A 179 -12.97 10.96 -12.86
CA VAL A 179 -13.36 11.86 -11.77
C VAL A 179 -12.31 12.95 -11.61
N ALA A 180 -12.73 14.20 -11.57
CA ALA A 180 -11.83 15.34 -11.32
C ALA A 180 -11.23 15.26 -9.91
N CYS A 181 -9.95 15.57 -9.80
CA CYS A 181 -9.18 15.59 -8.56
C CYS A 181 -8.74 17.01 -8.21
N GLY A 182 -8.00 17.19 -7.12
CA GLY A 182 -7.40 18.48 -6.76
C GLY A 182 -6.42 18.96 -7.82
N GLU A 183 -5.72 18.00 -8.46
CA GLU A 183 -4.87 18.18 -9.62
C GLU A 183 -5.08 17.00 -10.55
N GLY A 184 -5.40 17.26 -11.83
CA GLY A 184 -5.69 16.27 -12.83
C GLY A 184 -7.00 15.52 -12.58
N ALA A 185 -7.13 14.31 -13.11
CA ALA A 185 -8.28 13.45 -12.95
C ALA A 185 -7.86 11.98 -12.74
N LEU A 186 -8.73 11.21 -12.11
CA LEU A 186 -8.53 9.78 -11.87
C LEU A 186 -9.55 8.98 -12.69
N ARG A 187 -9.06 8.05 -13.52
CA ARG A 187 -9.90 7.08 -14.24
C ARG A 187 -10.01 5.82 -13.43
N LEU A 188 -11.20 5.50 -12.97
CA LEU A 188 -11.53 4.28 -12.23
C LEU A 188 -11.80 3.16 -13.25
N THR A 189 -10.95 2.13 -13.27
CA THR A 189 -11.00 1.08 -14.31
C THR A 189 -11.51 -0.25 -13.80
N GLU A 190 -11.52 -0.47 -12.47
CA GLU A 190 -12.10 -1.65 -11.85
C GLU A 190 -12.86 -1.26 -10.58
N LEU A 191 -14.14 -1.62 -10.51
CA LEU A 191 -15.09 -1.17 -9.49
C LEU A 191 -15.87 -2.36 -8.91
N GLN A 192 -16.37 -2.15 -7.68
CA GLN A 192 -17.21 -3.14 -6.99
C GLN A 192 -18.29 -2.46 -6.16
N LYS A 193 -19.54 -2.90 -6.32
CA LYS A 193 -20.66 -2.56 -5.41
C LYS A 193 -20.56 -3.36 -4.12
N ALA A 194 -21.14 -2.84 -3.03
CA ALA A 194 -21.28 -3.61 -1.79
C ALA A 194 -21.96 -4.97 -2.07
N GLY A 195 -21.39 -6.05 -1.58
CA GLY A 195 -21.87 -7.42 -1.81
C GLY A 195 -21.69 -7.97 -3.24
N GLY A 196 -21.18 -7.16 -4.18
CA GLY A 196 -20.97 -7.54 -5.58
C GLY A 196 -19.61 -8.14 -5.86
N LYS A 197 -19.32 -8.40 -7.14
CA LYS A 197 -18.02 -8.82 -7.65
C LYS A 197 -17.18 -7.62 -8.10
N ARG A 198 -15.86 -7.76 -8.09
CA ARG A 198 -14.95 -6.85 -8.81
C ARG A 198 -15.24 -6.96 -10.31
N LEU A 199 -15.45 -5.84 -10.97
CA LEU A 199 -15.76 -5.78 -12.40
C LEU A 199 -14.92 -4.70 -13.08
N PRO A 200 -14.34 -5.01 -14.26
CA PRO A 200 -13.84 -3.97 -15.15
C PRO A 200 -14.92 -2.93 -15.42
N ALA A 201 -14.52 -1.67 -15.61
CA ALA A 201 -15.46 -0.55 -15.78
C ALA A 201 -16.49 -0.78 -16.89
N ALA A 202 -16.08 -1.40 -18.01
CA ALA A 202 -16.99 -1.73 -19.12
C ALA A 202 -18.18 -2.60 -18.65
N LEU A 203 -17.90 -3.63 -17.85
CA LEU A 203 -18.96 -4.53 -17.32
C LEU A 203 -19.74 -3.88 -16.18
N PHE A 204 -19.06 -3.09 -15.35
CA PHE A 204 -19.72 -2.36 -14.27
C PHE A 204 -20.75 -1.36 -14.80
N LEU A 205 -20.40 -0.60 -15.83
CA LEU A 205 -21.24 0.42 -16.45
C LEU A 205 -22.35 -0.15 -17.32
N ALA A 206 -22.23 -1.39 -17.81
CA ALA A 206 -23.34 -2.08 -18.48
C ALA A 206 -24.56 -2.28 -17.54
N GLY A 207 -24.30 -2.44 -16.23
CA GLY A 207 -25.35 -2.60 -15.20
C GLY A 207 -25.49 -1.41 -14.24
N THR A 208 -24.83 -0.28 -14.52
CA THR A 208 -24.84 0.89 -13.63
C THR A 208 -24.66 2.16 -14.44
N ARG A 209 -25.72 2.96 -14.49
CA ARG A 209 -25.65 4.24 -15.19
C ARG A 209 -24.96 5.28 -14.31
N ILE A 210 -23.84 5.82 -14.76
CA ILE A 210 -23.15 6.97 -14.17
C ILE A 210 -23.05 8.04 -15.24
N LEU A 211 -23.49 9.25 -14.94
CA LEU A 211 -23.49 10.35 -15.92
C LEU A 211 -22.41 11.38 -15.58
N PRO A 212 -21.82 12.04 -16.59
CA PRO A 212 -21.02 13.23 -16.36
C PRO A 212 -21.78 14.28 -15.55
N GLY A 213 -21.06 15.03 -14.71
CA GLY A 213 -21.64 16.03 -13.80
C GLY A 213 -22.07 15.49 -12.43
N ILE A 214 -22.27 14.17 -12.28
CA ILE A 214 -22.56 13.55 -10.97
C ILE A 214 -21.38 13.75 -10.01
N ARG A 215 -21.70 13.89 -8.72
CA ARG A 215 -20.70 14.02 -7.66
C ARG A 215 -20.30 12.63 -7.12
N CYS A 216 -19.01 12.36 -7.20
CA CYS A 216 -18.37 11.30 -6.46
C CYS A 216 -17.90 11.86 -5.11
N LEU A 217 -18.45 11.35 -4.02
CA LEU A 217 -18.14 11.83 -2.68
C LEU A 217 -17.07 10.95 -2.03
N THR A 218 -16.40 11.50 -1.01
CA THR A 218 -15.50 10.72 -0.16
C THR A 218 -16.30 9.63 0.55
N GLY A 219 -15.89 8.37 0.39
CA GLY A 219 -16.59 7.24 0.97
C GLY A 219 -16.17 7.03 2.42
N THR A 220 -16.94 7.50 3.38
CA THR A 220 -16.81 7.03 4.78
C THR A 220 -17.63 5.75 4.92
N ALA A 221 -16.97 4.68 5.39
CA ALA A 221 -17.64 3.43 5.77
C ALA A 221 -18.33 3.61 7.11
#